data_e4d2ae4d3276ad555dd085d9c0fa6d66
#
_entry.id   e4d2ae4d3276ad555dd085d9c0fa6d66
#
_cell.length_a   1.000
_cell.length_b   1.000
_cell.length_c   1.000
_cell.angle_alpha   90.00
_cell.angle_beta   90.00
_cell.angle_gamma   90.00
#
_symmetry.space_group_name_H-M   'P 1'
#
loop_
_entity.id
_entity.type
_entity.pdbx_description
1 polymer ?
#
loop_
_entity_poly.entity_id
_entity_poly.type
_entity_poly.pdbx_seq_one_letter_code
_entity_poly.pdbx_strand_id
1 'polypeptide(L)'
;MAGVKELTEQQIKDFMEENPGIVINATIEGVTELDSATQMITSVEDGADLFCFAQDQLARLVQAGALTKLGTKAAAEVTELNDSGAVAAATVGSDMWCYPMTSDNGYFMIYDSSVIPAEHVDSLEDIIADCEAAGRGFSMELETSAWYNVAFFFATGCHSNWTMSADGKSFESVDDDFNSDNGVIALKGMKKLLNSTAYKCSSSADDFSAAIPAAVVIVGTWGTSAAKAALGDNYACTDLPSFTVDGNSYHLGSFSGNKLVGVKPQTDPVKTAVLQKLALYLTNEKCQLARFDAVGWGPSNKAAQQSEKVASDPALAALAAQSAYATPQGQIDGSWWDIAKVYATAAKEATTDEELKAALESYETSIKGLFSMSAEEREAFTVIGSINGDG
;
A
#
# COMPACT_ATOMS: atom_id res chain seq x y z
N MET A 1 -9.86 -9.00 -9.06
CA MET A 1 -8.75 -9.98 -8.79
C MET A 1 -9.06 -11.40 -9.29
N ALA A 2 -9.76 -11.52 -10.40
CA ALA A 2 -10.14 -12.84 -10.95
C ALA A 2 -8.91 -13.74 -11.20
N GLY A 3 -7.86 -13.30 -11.83
CA GLY A 3 -6.72 -14.17 -12.16
C GLY A 3 -5.88 -14.71 -10.99
N VAL A 4 -5.94 -14.11 -9.80
CA VAL A 4 -5.14 -14.55 -8.64
C VAL A 4 -5.73 -15.80 -7.99
N LYS A 5 -7.07 -15.92 -7.98
CA LYS A 5 -7.75 -17.09 -7.40
C LYS A 5 -7.40 -18.37 -8.17
N GLU A 6 -7.62 -18.34 -9.48
CA GLU A 6 -7.35 -19.49 -10.36
C GLU A 6 -5.86 -19.87 -10.35
N LEU A 7 -4.98 -18.89 -10.30
CA LEU A 7 -3.54 -19.11 -10.18
C LEU A 7 -3.20 -19.79 -8.84
N THR A 8 -3.77 -19.31 -7.73
CA THR A 8 -3.54 -19.92 -6.41
C THR A 8 -4.07 -21.34 -6.34
N GLU A 9 -5.25 -21.63 -6.94
CA GLU A 9 -5.78 -22.97 -7.07
C GLU A 9 -4.81 -23.90 -7.83
N GLN A 10 -4.20 -23.42 -8.90
CA GLN A 10 -3.20 -24.19 -9.65
C GLN A 10 -1.92 -24.41 -8.83
N GLN A 11 -1.43 -23.38 -8.14
CA GLN A 11 -0.25 -23.48 -7.29
C GLN A 11 -0.44 -24.48 -6.14
N ILE A 12 -1.64 -24.59 -5.57
CA ILE A 12 -1.96 -25.60 -4.56
C ILE A 12 -1.96 -27.01 -5.17
N LYS A 13 -2.45 -27.18 -6.41
CA LYS A 13 -2.36 -28.48 -7.12
C LYS A 13 -0.92 -28.86 -7.38
N ASP A 14 -0.11 -27.94 -7.91
CA ASP A 14 1.33 -28.15 -8.13
C ASP A 14 2.03 -28.54 -6.82
N PHE A 15 1.70 -27.88 -5.71
CA PHE A 15 2.24 -28.23 -4.39
C PHE A 15 1.92 -29.68 -3.99
N MET A 16 0.70 -30.14 -4.21
CA MET A 16 0.30 -31.53 -3.92
C MET A 16 1.02 -32.53 -4.82
N GLU A 17 1.23 -32.20 -6.10
CA GLU A 17 2.00 -33.04 -7.02
C GLU A 17 3.47 -33.17 -6.59
N GLU A 18 4.08 -32.08 -6.14
CA GLU A 18 5.45 -32.06 -5.64
C GLU A 18 5.58 -32.68 -4.22
N ASN A 19 4.47 -32.89 -3.51
CA ASN A 19 4.43 -33.46 -2.16
C ASN A 19 3.47 -34.66 -2.06
N PRO A 20 3.81 -35.82 -2.65
CA PRO A 20 2.96 -37.00 -2.58
C PRO A 20 2.63 -37.38 -1.14
N GLY A 21 1.36 -37.59 -0.84
CA GLY A 21 0.85 -37.90 0.50
C GLY A 21 0.24 -36.68 1.24
N ILE A 22 0.36 -35.46 0.70
CA ILE A 22 -0.38 -34.30 1.19
C ILE A 22 -1.60 -34.10 0.29
N VAL A 23 -2.78 -34.06 0.89
CA VAL A 23 -4.05 -33.75 0.19
C VAL A 23 -4.64 -32.50 0.82
N ILE A 24 -4.89 -31.49 0.00
CA ILE A 24 -5.47 -30.21 0.42
C ILE A 24 -6.78 -29.99 -0.34
N ASN A 25 -7.87 -29.85 0.41
CA ASN A 25 -9.16 -29.40 -0.11
C ASN A 25 -9.29 -27.90 0.25
N ALA A 26 -8.93 -27.03 -0.68
CA ALA A 26 -8.93 -25.59 -0.45
C ALA A 26 -10.23 -24.92 -0.90
N THR A 27 -10.75 -24.02 -0.07
CA THR A 27 -11.70 -22.99 -0.48
C THR A 27 -10.94 -21.66 -0.54
N ILE A 28 -10.97 -20.99 -1.68
CA ILE A 28 -10.25 -19.72 -1.89
C ILE A 28 -11.26 -18.60 -2.08
N GLU A 29 -11.15 -17.58 -1.25
CA GLU A 29 -11.94 -16.36 -1.30
C GLU A 29 -11.06 -15.18 -1.73
N GLY A 30 -11.59 -14.33 -2.59
CA GLY A 30 -10.93 -13.09 -3.00
C GLY A 30 -11.43 -11.94 -2.15
N VAL A 31 -10.58 -11.47 -1.24
CA VAL A 31 -10.82 -10.30 -0.38
C VAL A 31 -9.64 -9.34 -0.52
N THR A 32 -9.82 -8.08 -0.11
CA THR A 32 -8.69 -7.15 -0.03
C THR A 32 -7.75 -7.52 1.13
N GLU A 33 -6.51 -7.03 1.10
CA GLU A 33 -5.54 -7.27 2.17
C GLU A 33 -6.01 -6.68 3.51
N LEU A 34 -6.73 -5.55 3.47
CA LEU A 34 -7.31 -4.91 4.66
C LEU A 34 -8.49 -5.71 5.21
N ASP A 35 -9.42 -6.14 4.36
CA ASP A 35 -10.58 -6.94 4.77
C ASP A 35 -10.13 -8.29 5.35
N SER A 36 -9.14 -8.91 4.73
CA SER A 36 -8.54 -10.16 5.21
C SER A 36 -8.01 -10.01 6.64
N ALA A 37 -7.22 -8.96 6.91
CA ALA A 37 -6.72 -8.68 8.25
C ALA A 37 -7.85 -8.37 9.24
N THR A 38 -8.84 -7.57 8.85
CA THR A 38 -9.99 -7.20 9.68
C THR A 38 -10.82 -8.43 10.06
N GLN A 39 -11.10 -9.32 9.11
CA GLN A 39 -11.81 -10.58 9.37
C GLN A 39 -11.06 -11.45 10.38
N MET A 40 -9.73 -11.59 10.21
CA MET A 40 -8.90 -12.37 11.11
C MET A 40 -8.83 -11.78 12.52
N ILE A 41 -8.79 -10.47 12.67
CA ILE A 41 -8.79 -9.78 13.97
C ILE A 41 -10.15 -9.94 14.65
N THR A 42 -11.23 -9.86 13.89
CA THR A 42 -12.61 -9.95 14.42
C THR A 42 -12.93 -11.35 14.93
N SER A 43 -12.50 -12.41 14.23
CA SER A 43 -12.70 -13.80 14.64
C SER A 43 -11.59 -14.69 14.11
N VAL A 44 -10.57 -14.92 14.94
CA VAL A 44 -9.46 -15.83 14.58
C VAL A 44 -9.95 -17.25 14.36
N GLU A 45 -10.93 -17.70 15.15
CA GLU A 45 -11.44 -19.09 15.07
C GLU A 45 -12.09 -19.38 13.71
N ASP A 46 -12.93 -18.46 13.23
CA ASP A 46 -13.65 -18.60 11.94
C ASP A 46 -12.84 -18.15 10.73
N GLY A 47 -11.70 -17.51 10.95
CA GLY A 47 -10.84 -16.97 9.89
C GLY A 47 -10.14 -18.04 9.04
N ALA A 48 -9.62 -17.62 7.90
CA ALA A 48 -8.91 -18.49 6.96
C ALA A 48 -7.65 -19.12 7.56
N ASP A 49 -7.33 -20.36 7.17
CA ASP A 49 -6.12 -21.05 7.62
C ASP A 49 -4.82 -20.40 7.09
N LEU A 50 -4.88 -19.89 5.85
CA LEU A 50 -3.85 -19.03 5.21
C LEU A 50 -4.54 -17.77 4.71
N PHE A 51 -3.89 -16.61 4.88
CA PHE A 51 -4.43 -15.33 4.46
C PHE A 51 -3.34 -14.35 4.06
N CYS A 52 -3.67 -13.47 3.13
CA CYS A 52 -2.79 -12.39 2.67
C CYS A 52 -3.20 -11.07 3.33
N PHE A 53 -2.21 -10.25 3.70
CA PHE A 53 -2.43 -8.95 4.32
C PHE A 53 -1.28 -7.98 4.02
N ALA A 54 -1.52 -6.66 4.18
CA ALA A 54 -0.50 -5.64 4.07
C ALA A 54 0.32 -5.53 5.38
N GLN A 55 1.59 -5.20 5.27
CA GLN A 55 2.55 -5.23 6.40
C GLN A 55 2.16 -4.38 7.60
N ASP A 56 1.43 -3.28 7.41
CA ASP A 56 0.95 -2.40 8.49
C ASP A 56 -0.03 -3.08 9.44
N GLN A 57 -0.62 -4.22 9.03
CA GLN A 57 -1.54 -5.02 9.84
C GLN A 57 -0.82 -6.06 10.72
N LEU A 58 0.50 -6.28 10.52
CA LEU A 58 1.22 -7.39 11.16
C LEU A 58 1.12 -7.35 12.68
N ALA A 59 1.39 -6.22 13.32
CA ALA A 59 1.37 -6.13 14.77
C ALA A 59 -0.02 -6.40 15.36
N ARG A 60 -1.09 -5.88 14.72
CA ARG A 60 -2.48 -6.13 15.13
C ARG A 60 -2.85 -7.61 15.03
N LEU A 61 -2.39 -8.29 13.98
CA LEU A 61 -2.61 -9.73 13.78
C LEU A 61 -1.84 -10.58 14.80
N VAL A 62 -0.60 -10.19 15.13
CA VAL A 62 0.18 -10.83 16.20
C VAL A 62 -0.52 -10.65 17.55
N GLN A 63 -1.00 -9.46 17.86
CA GLN A 63 -1.74 -9.13 19.06
C GLN A 63 -3.03 -9.95 19.20
N ALA A 64 -3.80 -10.07 18.10
CA ALA A 64 -5.02 -10.85 18.06
C ALA A 64 -4.77 -12.37 18.18
N GLY A 65 -3.51 -12.82 18.17
CA GLY A 65 -3.16 -14.23 18.15
C GLY A 65 -3.55 -14.92 16.84
N ALA A 66 -3.65 -14.17 15.74
CA ALA A 66 -4.07 -14.65 14.43
C ALA A 66 -2.96 -15.34 13.63
N LEU A 67 -1.71 -15.26 14.09
CA LEU A 67 -0.54 -15.73 13.35
C LEU A 67 0.24 -16.79 14.12
N THR A 68 0.76 -17.75 13.36
CA THR A 68 1.72 -18.75 13.84
C THR A 68 3.14 -18.28 13.56
N LYS A 69 3.95 -18.12 14.61
CA LYS A 69 5.37 -17.78 14.49
C LYS A 69 6.12 -18.81 13.68
N LEU A 70 7.04 -18.36 12.82
CA LEU A 70 7.93 -19.25 12.07
C LEU A 70 8.96 -19.91 13.00
N GLY A 71 9.23 -21.18 12.76
CA GLY A 71 10.38 -21.86 13.38
C GLY A 71 11.70 -21.34 12.79
N THR A 72 12.80 -21.49 13.55
CA THR A 72 14.14 -20.96 13.21
C THR A 72 14.58 -21.34 11.79
N LYS A 73 14.32 -22.57 11.33
CA LYS A 73 14.70 -23.00 9.99
C LYS A 73 13.94 -22.26 8.90
N ALA A 74 12.62 -22.15 9.04
CA ALA A 74 11.78 -21.43 8.07
C ALA A 74 12.11 -19.93 8.05
N ALA A 75 12.34 -19.31 9.20
CA ALA A 75 12.75 -17.91 9.28
C ALA A 75 14.10 -17.66 8.59
N ALA A 76 15.08 -18.55 8.76
CA ALA A 76 16.36 -18.47 8.07
C ALA A 76 16.20 -18.58 6.54
N GLU A 77 15.37 -19.51 6.05
CA GLU A 77 15.09 -19.71 4.63
C GLU A 77 14.38 -18.47 4.03
N VAL A 78 13.37 -17.94 4.70
CA VAL A 78 12.70 -16.70 4.28
C VAL A 78 13.68 -15.53 4.20
N THR A 79 14.59 -15.39 5.18
CA THR A 79 15.61 -14.34 5.21
C THR A 79 16.61 -14.48 4.06
N GLU A 80 17.00 -15.68 3.72
CA GLU A 80 17.92 -15.94 2.60
C GLU A 80 17.28 -15.62 1.25
N LEU A 81 16.00 -15.96 1.06
CA LEU A 81 15.33 -15.88 -0.23
C LEU A 81 14.78 -14.51 -0.57
N ASN A 82 14.46 -13.67 0.41
CA ASN A 82 13.77 -12.41 0.19
C ASN A 82 14.66 -11.18 0.42
N ASP A 83 14.27 -10.03 -0.13
CA ASP A 83 14.93 -8.75 0.12
C ASP A 83 14.81 -8.34 1.61
N SER A 84 15.71 -7.46 2.04
CA SER A 84 15.78 -7.06 3.46
C SER A 84 14.55 -6.29 3.96
N GLY A 85 13.90 -5.52 3.08
CA GLY A 85 12.67 -4.79 3.40
C GLY A 85 11.51 -5.75 3.68
N ALA A 86 11.35 -6.77 2.82
CA ALA A 86 10.35 -7.81 2.98
C ALA A 86 10.57 -8.67 4.24
N VAL A 87 11.84 -8.96 4.57
CA VAL A 87 12.21 -9.67 5.82
C VAL A 87 11.86 -8.82 7.04
N ALA A 88 12.18 -7.53 7.03
CA ALA A 88 11.82 -6.61 8.10
C ALA A 88 10.30 -6.50 8.27
N ALA A 89 9.56 -6.39 7.15
CA ALA A 89 8.11 -6.34 7.14
C ALA A 89 7.42 -7.59 7.72
N ALA A 90 8.07 -8.75 7.67
CA ALA A 90 7.56 -10.02 8.20
C ALA A 90 7.91 -10.26 9.68
N THR A 91 8.61 -9.31 10.34
CA THR A 91 9.22 -9.48 11.65
C THR A 91 8.64 -8.50 12.67
N VAL A 92 8.30 -8.98 13.87
CA VAL A 92 7.97 -8.15 15.04
C VAL A 92 8.94 -8.50 16.16
N GLY A 93 9.69 -7.53 16.64
CA GLY A 93 10.79 -7.73 17.59
C GLY A 93 11.89 -8.61 16.98
N SER A 94 12.14 -9.77 17.54
CA SER A 94 13.10 -10.77 17.03
C SER A 94 12.44 -11.93 16.27
N ASP A 95 11.12 -11.95 16.21
CA ASP A 95 10.35 -13.07 15.72
C ASP A 95 9.73 -12.81 14.36
N MET A 96 9.88 -13.76 13.44
CA MET A 96 9.24 -13.73 12.13
C MET A 96 7.88 -14.46 12.21
N TRP A 97 6.83 -13.83 11.63
CA TRP A 97 5.44 -14.26 11.79
C TRP A 97 4.75 -14.62 10.48
N CYS A 98 5.34 -14.30 9.35
CA CYS A 98 4.70 -14.48 8.05
C CYS A 98 5.72 -14.61 6.92
N TYR A 99 5.22 -14.90 5.72
CA TYR A 99 6.00 -15.15 4.51
C TYR A 99 5.81 -14.00 3.53
N PRO A 100 6.88 -13.30 3.12
CA PRO A 100 6.78 -12.23 2.12
C PRO A 100 6.30 -12.77 0.77
N MET A 101 5.32 -12.09 0.18
CA MET A 101 4.76 -12.47 -1.12
C MET A 101 5.08 -11.44 -2.21
N THR A 102 5.11 -10.15 -1.87
CA THR A 102 5.47 -9.06 -2.77
C THR A 102 6.29 -8.00 -2.06
N SER A 103 7.00 -7.16 -2.84
CA SER A 103 7.68 -5.94 -2.40
C SER A 103 7.25 -4.74 -3.26
N ASP A 104 5.97 -4.66 -3.59
CA ASP A 104 5.43 -3.69 -4.52
C ASP A 104 4.23 -2.89 -3.98
N ASN A 105 4.02 -2.90 -2.68
CA ASN A 105 2.92 -2.17 -2.07
C ASN A 105 3.28 -0.68 -1.93
N GLY A 106 3.39 0.00 -3.06
CA GLY A 106 3.64 1.40 -3.24
C GLY A 106 2.94 1.89 -4.51
N TYR A 107 3.05 3.17 -4.82
CA TYR A 107 2.44 3.78 -5.99
C TYR A 107 3.43 4.66 -6.74
N PHE A 108 3.15 4.85 -8.01
CA PHE A 108 3.94 5.62 -8.96
C PHE A 108 3.00 6.27 -9.98
N MET A 109 3.52 6.96 -10.97
CA MET A 109 2.74 7.59 -12.01
C MET A 109 2.65 6.72 -13.25
N ILE A 110 1.41 6.39 -13.68
CA ILE A 110 1.11 5.88 -15.01
C ILE A 110 0.53 7.03 -15.84
N TYR A 111 0.98 7.19 -17.08
CA TYR A 111 0.55 8.29 -17.91
C TYR A 111 0.45 7.93 -19.39
N ASP A 112 -0.36 8.71 -20.11
CA ASP A 112 -0.50 8.68 -21.58
C ASP A 112 0.59 9.55 -22.21
N SER A 113 1.62 8.92 -22.78
CA SER A 113 2.76 9.61 -23.40
C SER A 113 2.40 10.41 -24.66
N SER A 114 1.20 10.25 -25.18
CA SER A 114 0.69 11.11 -26.26
C SER A 114 0.14 12.44 -25.75
N VAL A 115 -0.09 12.57 -24.45
CA VAL A 115 -0.60 13.78 -23.79
C VAL A 115 0.48 14.45 -22.96
N ILE A 116 1.22 13.67 -22.19
CA ILE A 116 2.28 14.19 -21.29
C ILE A 116 3.64 13.97 -21.96
N PRO A 117 4.34 15.04 -22.40
CA PRO A 117 5.69 14.92 -22.96
C PRO A 117 6.71 14.48 -21.91
N ALA A 118 7.75 13.77 -22.34
CA ALA A 118 8.78 13.25 -21.45
C ALA A 118 9.52 14.34 -20.64
N GLU A 119 9.64 15.56 -21.18
CA GLU A 119 10.23 16.72 -20.52
C GLU A 119 9.36 17.34 -19.42
N HIS A 120 8.07 16.98 -19.31
CA HIS A 120 7.13 17.51 -18.32
C HIS A 120 6.87 16.55 -17.16
N VAL A 121 7.28 15.29 -17.25
CA VAL A 121 6.90 14.24 -16.28
C VAL A 121 7.41 14.51 -14.85
N ASP A 122 8.43 15.33 -14.69
CA ASP A 122 9.04 15.64 -13.38
C ASP A 122 8.36 16.84 -12.68
N SER A 123 7.44 17.55 -13.36
CA SER A 123 6.80 18.77 -12.86
C SER A 123 5.29 18.60 -12.73
N LEU A 124 4.78 18.63 -11.50
CA LEU A 124 3.34 18.54 -11.23
C LEU A 124 2.57 19.65 -11.96
N GLU A 125 3.12 20.86 -11.99
CA GLU A 125 2.49 22.02 -12.63
C GLU A 125 2.39 21.86 -14.15
N ASP A 126 3.44 21.35 -14.80
CA ASP A 126 3.45 21.14 -16.25
C ASP A 126 2.50 19.98 -16.62
N ILE A 127 2.49 18.89 -15.84
CA ILE A 127 1.55 17.78 -16.03
C ILE A 127 0.10 18.26 -15.89
N ILE A 128 -0.21 19.07 -14.88
CA ILE A 128 -1.55 19.67 -14.70
C ILE A 128 -1.93 20.49 -15.93
N ALA A 129 -1.03 21.35 -16.40
CA ALA A 129 -1.26 22.18 -17.57
C ALA A 129 -1.51 21.36 -18.84
N ASP A 130 -0.77 20.30 -19.05
CA ASP A 130 -0.95 19.38 -20.19
C ASP A 130 -2.30 18.66 -20.11
N CYS A 131 -2.69 18.19 -18.93
CA CYS A 131 -3.99 17.56 -18.69
C CYS A 131 -5.15 18.55 -19.01
N GLU A 132 -5.05 19.77 -18.50
CA GLU A 132 -6.07 20.80 -18.74
C GLU A 132 -6.15 21.19 -20.22
N ALA A 133 -5.00 21.39 -20.86
CA ALA A 133 -4.95 21.74 -22.29
C ALA A 133 -5.54 20.64 -23.19
N ALA A 134 -5.36 19.37 -22.80
CA ALA A 134 -5.90 18.22 -23.51
C ALA A 134 -7.35 17.90 -23.12
N GLY A 135 -7.92 18.53 -22.11
CA GLY A 135 -9.23 18.18 -21.53
C GLY A 135 -9.25 16.76 -20.92
N ARG A 136 -8.13 16.30 -20.37
CA ARG A 136 -7.93 14.98 -19.79
C ARG A 136 -7.80 15.05 -18.26
N GLY A 137 -8.08 13.96 -17.56
CA GLY A 137 -8.02 13.91 -16.10
C GLY A 137 -6.61 13.65 -15.56
N PHE A 138 -6.36 14.16 -14.36
CA PHE A 138 -5.29 13.75 -13.45
C PHE A 138 -5.94 13.07 -12.24
N SER A 139 -5.80 11.75 -12.14
CA SER A 139 -6.42 10.94 -11.09
C SER A 139 -5.43 10.66 -9.97
N MET A 140 -5.74 11.17 -8.77
CA MET A 140 -5.06 10.86 -7.51
C MET A 140 -6.07 10.98 -6.38
N GLU A 141 -6.16 9.95 -5.52
CA GLU A 141 -7.19 9.88 -4.48
C GLU A 141 -6.79 10.66 -3.23
N LEU A 142 -6.89 11.99 -3.28
CA LEU A 142 -6.43 12.87 -2.21
C LEU A 142 -7.45 13.08 -1.09
N GLU A 143 -8.75 13.19 -1.43
CA GLU A 143 -9.80 13.59 -0.48
C GLU A 143 -10.35 12.40 0.33
N THR A 144 -10.16 11.16 -0.17
CA THR A 144 -10.74 9.95 0.42
C THR A 144 -9.69 8.95 0.91
N SER A 145 -8.40 9.17 0.62
CA SER A 145 -7.33 8.25 0.99
C SER A 145 -6.10 8.96 1.57
N ALA A 146 -5.87 8.74 2.86
CA ALA A 146 -4.64 9.16 3.52
C ALA A 146 -3.39 8.50 2.91
N TRP A 147 -3.52 7.30 2.35
CA TRP A 147 -2.41 6.56 1.76
C TRP A 147 -1.81 7.27 0.55
N TYR A 148 -2.62 8.02 -0.20
CA TYR A 148 -2.16 8.84 -1.33
C TYR A 148 -1.84 10.28 -0.95
N ASN A 149 -2.64 10.91 -0.08
CA ASN A 149 -2.48 12.34 0.19
C ASN A 149 -1.21 12.66 0.99
N VAL A 150 -0.68 11.72 1.79
CA VAL A 150 0.59 11.88 2.51
C VAL A 150 1.80 12.09 1.60
N ALA A 151 1.67 11.82 0.29
CA ALA A 151 2.74 12.04 -0.69
C ALA A 151 3.30 13.47 -0.62
N PHE A 152 2.43 14.45 -0.38
CA PHE A 152 2.80 15.86 -0.25
C PHE A 152 3.55 16.15 1.06
N PHE A 153 3.15 15.52 2.17
CA PHE A 153 3.82 15.67 3.46
C PHE A 153 5.20 15.02 3.46
N PHE A 154 5.33 13.83 2.90
CA PHE A 154 6.64 13.17 2.76
C PHE A 154 7.59 13.95 1.86
N ALA A 155 7.08 14.62 0.83
CA ALA A 155 7.86 15.51 -0.05
C ALA A 155 8.52 16.65 0.71
N THR A 156 7.90 17.16 1.76
CA THR A 156 8.41 18.28 2.57
C THR A 156 9.22 17.83 3.79
N GLY A 157 9.41 16.49 3.93
CA GLY A 157 10.13 15.89 5.04
C GLY A 157 9.30 15.69 6.30
N CYS A 158 7.99 15.92 6.24
CA CYS A 158 7.10 15.58 7.35
C CYS A 158 7.01 14.07 7.56
N HIS A 159 6.72 13.67 8.78
CA HIS A 159 6.61 12.26 9.17
C HIS A 159 5.48 12.04 10.18
N SER A 160 5.05 10.77 10.27
CA SER A 160 4.11 10.29 11.30
C SER A 160 4.57 8.89 11.74
N ASN A 161 5.36 8.82 12.80
CA ASN A 161 6.00 7.62 13.31
C ASN A 161 5.32 7.13 14.57
N TRP A 162 4.73 5.95 14.51
CA TRP A 162 3.95 5.35 15.59
C TRP A 162 4.80 4.41 16.43
N THR A 163 4.70 4.52 17.75
CA THR A 163 5.38 3.64 18.70
C THR A 163 4.39 2.72 19.38
N MET A 164 4.60 1.41 19.23
CA MET A 164 3.80 0.41 19.91
C MET A 164 4.27 0.18 21.34
N SER A 165 3.33 -0.22 22.20
CA SER A 165 3.63 -0.73 23.55
C SER A 165 4.57 -1.94 23.49
N ALA A 166 5.32 -2.17 24.57
CA ALA A 166 6.27 -3.28 24.65
C ALA A 166 5.63 -4.67 24.47
N ASP A 167 4.34 -4.81 24.78
CA ASP A 167 3.56 -6.04 24.57
C ASP A 167 2.92 -6.13 23.20
N GLY A 168 3.12 -5.13 22.34
CA GLY A 168 2.58 -5.06 20.97
C GLY A 168 1.07 -4.88 20.91
N LYS A 169 0.39 -4.48 22.00
CA LYS A 169 -1.07 -4.48 22.08
C LYS A 169 -1.74 -3.13 21.87
N SER A 170 -0.97 -2.06 21.92
CA SER A 170 -1.50 -0.69 21.75
C SER A 170 -0.42 0.22 21.20
N PHE A 171 -0.82 1.40 20.76
CA PHE A 171 0.13 2.47 20.47
C PHE A 171 0.29 3.36 21.70
N GLU A 172 1.54 3.63 22.09
CA GLU A 172 1.88 4.47 23.25
C GLU A 172 2.05 5.93 22.86
N SER A 173 2.55 6.18 21.66
CA SER A 173 2.83 7.53 21.17
C SER A 173 2.91 7.58 19.65
N VAL A 174 2.79 8.78 19.14
CA VAL A 174 3.11 9.14 17.75
C VAL A 174 4.04 10.34 17.75
N ASP A 175 5.08 10.27 16.93
CA ASP A 175 5.92 11.40 16.56
C ASP A 175 5.45 11.87 15.18
N ASP A 176 4.60 12.91 15.18
CA ASP A 176 3.92 13.45 14.02
C ASP A 176 4.17 14.95 13.93
N ASP A 177 4.72 15.42 12.83
CA ASP A 177 5.05 16.82 12.59
C ASP A 177 4.27 17.45 11.41
N PHE A 178 3.15 16.85 11.02
CA PHE A 178 2.32 17.39 9.95
C PHE A 178 1.80 18.81 10.28
N ASN A 179 1.54 19.11 11.56
CA ASN A 179 1.26 20.48 12.00
C ASN A 179 2.55 21.30 12.16
N SER A 180 3.11 21.71 11.04
CA SER A 180 4.35 22.49 10.93
C SER A 180 4.34 23.41 9.72
N ASP A 181 5.36 24.27 9.58
CA ASP A 181 5.55 25.07 8.37
C ASP A 181 5.74 24.20 7.12
N ASN A 182 6.41 23.05 7.26
CA ASN A 182 6.55 22.05 6.18
C ASN A 182 5.19 21.46 5.80
N GLY A 183 4.32 21.19 6.76
CA GLY A 183 2.95 20.73 6.50
C GLY A 183 2.13 21.79 5.75
N VAL A 184 2.30 23.08 6.05
CA VAL A 184 1.66 24.14 5.27
C VAL A 184 2.17 24.15 3.81
N ILE A 185 3.47 23.95 3.58
CA ILE A 185 4.04 23.82 2.24
C ILE A 185 3.43 22.60 1.52
N ALA A 186 3.30 21.46 2.21
CA ALA A 186 2.65 20.27 1.68
C ALA A 186 1.21 20.54 1.22
N LEU A 187 0.40 21.19 2.06
CA LEU A 187 -0.97 21.56 1.69
C LEU A 187 -1.03 22.57 0.54
N LYS A 188 -0.10 23.53 0.44
CA LYS A 188 0.02 24.42 -0.72
C LYS A 188 0.29 23.65 -2.02
N GLY A 189 1.18 22.67 -1.97
CA GLY A 189 1.46 21.77 -3.09
C GLY A 189 0.23 20.96 -3.49
N MET A 190 -0.42 20.32 -2.53
CA MET A 190 -1.63 19.50 -2.73
C MET A 190 -2.76 20.34 -3.35
N LYS A 191 -2.94 21.56 -2.88
CA LYS A 191 -3.97 22.49 -3.37
C LYS A 191 -3.82 22.80 -4.85
N LYS A 192 -2.62 22.78 -5.44
CA LYS A 192 -2.41 22.99 -6.87
C LYS A 192 -3.17 21.94 -7.69
N LEU A 193 -3.10 20.68 -7.28
CA LEU A 193 -3.83 19.60 -7.94
C LEU A 193 -5.33 19.65 -7.59
N LEU A 194 -5.69 19.81 -6.31
CA LEU A 194 -7.08 19.85 -5.84
C LEU A 194 -7.92 20.91 -6.52
N ASN A 195 -7.32 22.05 -6.90
CA ASN A 195 -8.01 23.17 -7.54
C ASN A 195 -7.90 23.16 -9.08
N SER A 196 -7.22 22.17 -9.66
CA SER A 196 -7.15 21.99 -11.11
C SER A 196 -8.48 21.49 -11.67
N THR A 197 -8.84 21.94 -12.85
CA THR A 197 -10.00 21.40 -13.58
C THR A 197 -9.77 19.97 -14.09
N ALA A 198 -8.51 19.54 -14.15
CA ALA A 198 -8.12 18.17 -14.50
C ALA A 198 -8.24 17.20 -13.32
N TYR A 199 -8.30 17.68 -12.08
CA TYR A 199 -8.28 16.81 -10.89
C TYR A 199 -9.47 15.88 -10.82
N LYS A 200 -9.18 14.61 -10.52
CA LYS A 200 -10.16 13.57 -10.22
C LYS A 200 -9.74 12.81 -8.96
N CYS A 201 -10.61 12.76 -7.96
CA CYS A 201 -10.38 11.97 -6.73
C CYS A 201 -10.60 10.49 -7.04
N SER A 202 -9.58 9.82 -7.52
CA SER A 202 -9.57 8.41 -7.89
C SER A 202 -8.14 7.91 -8.02
N SER A 203 -7.92 6.62 -7.78
CA SER A 203 -6.66 5.90 -8.02
C SER A 203 -6.88 4.66 -8.90
N SER A 204 -7.95 4.67 -9.70
CA SER A 204 -8.29 3.56 -10.60
C SER A 204 -7.69 3.75 -11.98
N ALA A 205 -6.98 2.74 -12.48
CA ALA A 205 -6.51 2.71 -13.88
C ALA A 205 -7.66 2.63 -14.90
N ASP A 206 -8.88 2.31 -14.50
CA ASP A 206 -10.07 2.36 -15.35
C ASP A 206 -10.38 3.80 -15.80
N ASP A 207 -9.86 4.81 -15.10
CA ASP A 207 -9.99 6.21 -15.48
C ASP A 207 -9.39 6.54 -16.85
N PHE A 208 -8.43 5.76 -17.34
CA PHE A 208 -7.92 5.89 -18.71
C PHE A 208 -8.97 5.57 -19.78
N SER A 209 -10.03 4.81 -19.42
CA SER A 209 -11.15 4.44 -20.30
C SER A 209 -12.46 5.16 -19.96
N ALA A 210 -12.45 6.13 -19.04
CA ALA A 210 -13.63 6.88 -18.63
C ALA A 210 -14.18 7.80 -19.74
N ALA A 211 -15.39 8.33 -19.57
CA ALA A 211 -16.01 9.26 -20.53
C ALA A 211 -15.18 10.54 -20.75
N ILE A 212 -14.53 11.04 -19.68
CA ILE A 212 -13.41 11.98 -19.76
C ILE A 212 -12.18 11.19 -19.31
N PRO A 213 -11.36 10.71 -20.26
CA PRO A 213 -10.25 9.84 -19.90
C PRO A 213 -9.18 10.59 -19.09
N ALA A 214 -8.56 9.91 -18.15
CA ALA A 214 -7.36 10.43 -17.51
C ALA A 214 -6.17 10.44 -18.50
N ALA A 215 -5.28 11.42 -18.37
CA ALA A 215 -3.94 11.37 -18.95
C ALA A 215 -2.94 10.84 -17.93
N VAL A 216 -3.23 11.00 -16.63
CA VAL A 216 -2.38 10.56 -15.52
C VAL A 216 -3.23 9.86 -14.47
N VAL A 217 -2.73 8.74 -13.95
CA VAL A 217 -3.28 8.06 -12.77
C VAL A 217 -2.14 7.68 -11.82
N ILE A 218 -2.25 8.11 -10.57
CA ILE A 218 -1.34 7.68 -9.51
C ILE A 218 -1.91 6.39 -8.91
N VAL A 219 -1.19 5.28 -9.13
CA VAL A 219 -1.65 3.94 -8.76
C VAL A 219 -0.44 3.00 -8.64
N GLY A 220 -0.60 1.87 -7.98
CA GLY A 220 0.44 0.85 -7.89
C GLY A 220 0.40 -0.17 -9.06
N THR A 221 1.21 -1.23 -8.91
CA THR A 221 1.35 -2.30 -9.91
C THR A 221 0.03 -2.98 -10.28
N TRP A 222 -0.95 -2.98 -9.39
CA TRP A 222 -2.29 -3.54 -9.61
C TRP A 222 -3.10 -2.80 -10.70
N GLY A 223 -2.71 -1.58 -11.07
CA GLY A 223 -3.33 -0.80 -12.14
C GLY A 223 -2.73 -1.06 -13.52
N THR A 224 -1.57 -1.72 -13.61
CA THR A 224 -0.78 -1.80 -14.86
C THR A 224 -1.49 -2.53 -15.98
N SER A 225 -2.21 -3.61 -15.69
CA SER A 225 -2.93 -4.39 -16.71
C SER A 225 -4.04 -3.59 -17.38
N ALA A 226 -4.86 -2.89 -16.59
CA ALA A 226 -5.94 -2.04 -17.12
C ALA A 226 -5.36 -0.84 -17.89
N ALA A 227 -4.32 -0.20 -17.37
CA ALA A 227 -3.65 0.92 -18.03
C ALA A 227 -3.03 0.50 -19.39
N LYS A 228 -2.30 -0.62 -19.44
CA LYS A 228 -1.74 -1.17 -20.69
C LYS A 228 -2.84 -1.45 -21.72
N ALA A 229 -3.96 -2.01 -21.29
CA ALA A 229 -5.08 -2.29 -22.18
C ALA A 229 -5.74 -1.00 -22.73
N ALA A 230 -5.81 0.06 -21.92
CA ALA A 230 -6.42 1.33 -22.32
C ALA A 230 -5.50 2.20 -23.19
N LEU A 231 -4.20 2.26 -22.87
CA LEU A 231 -3.25 3.18 -23.50
C LEU A 231 -2.46 2.56 -24.66
N GLY A 232 -2.35 1.24 -24.72
CA GLY A 232 -1.59 0.56 -25.78
C GLY A 232 -0.15 1.06 -25.86
N ASP A 233 0.27 1.53 -27.04
CA ASP A 233 1.63 2.02 -27.29
C ASP A 233 1.96 3.33 -26.55
N ASN A 234 0.95 4.04 -26.05
CA ASN A 234 1.12 5.28 -25.27
C ASN A 234 1.28 5.03 -23.76
N TYR A 235 1.24 3.78 -23.32
CA TYR A 235 1.46 3.43 -21.93
C TYR A 235 2.89 3.76 -21.47
N ALA A 236 3.00 4.58 -20.46
CA ALA A 236 4.27 4.94 -19.86
C ALA A 236 4.15 5.03 -18.34
N CYS A 237 5.28 4.80 -17.65
CA CYS A 237 5.39 4.85 -16.19
C CYS A 237 6.64 5.62 -15.79
N THR A 238 6.55 6.36 -14.69
CA THR A 238 7.69 6.98 -14.01
C THR A 238 7.37 7.12 -12.51
N ASP A 239 8.35 7.52 -11.70
CA ASP A 239 8.13 7.97 -10.33
C ASP A 239 7.22 9.20 -10.28
N LEU A 240 6.90 9.67 -9.09
CA LEU A 240 6.00 10.80 -8.90
C LEU A 240 6.71 12.12 -9.24
N PRO A 241 5.96 13.14 -9.71
CA PRO A 241 6.53 14.45 -10.02
C PRO A 241 6.88 15.26 -8.77
N SER A 242 7.60 16.35 -8.97
CA SER A 242 7.83 17.38 -7.96
C SER A 242 6.81 18.53 -8.11
N PHE A 243 6.47 19.16 -6.99
CA PHE A 243 5.73 20.44 -7.00
C PHE A 243 6.63 21.57 -6.49
N THR A 244 6.28 22.81 -6.84
CA THR A 244 7.06 23.99 -6.47
C THR A 244 6.27 24.90 -5.55
N VAL A 245 6.85 25.32 -4.41
CA VAL A 245 6.31 26.34 -3.50
C VAL A 245 7.43 27.32 -3.14
N ASP A 246 7.16 28.61 -3.27
CA ASP A 246 8.09 29.70 -2.95
C ASP A 246 9.49 29.54 -3.60
N GLY A 247 9.52 28.99 -4.84
CA GLY A 247 10.74 28.77 -5.63
C GLY A 247 11.52 27.51 -5.24
N ASN A 248 11.07 26.71 -4.29
CA ASN A 248 11.66 25.44 -3.93
C ASN A 248 10.86 24.29 -4.53
N SER A 249 11.56 23.25 -5.00
CA SER A 249 10.98 22.04 -5.55
C SER A 249 10.94 20.92 -4.51
N TYR A 250 9.84 20.18 -4.46
CA TYR A 250 9.56 19.10 -3.52
C TYR A 250 9.06 17.87 -4.29
N HIS A 251 9.86 16.81 -4.34
CA HIS A 251 9.49 15.58 -5.00
C HIS A 251 8.45 14.83 -4.17
N LEU A 252 7.32 14.43 -4.77
CA LEU A 252 6.27 13.70 -4.08
C LEU A 252 6.79 12.37 -3.52
N GLY A 253 6.52 12.15 -2.25
CA GLY A 253 6.84 10.89 -1.59
C GLY A 253 5.77 9.82 -1.80
N SER A 254 5.96 8.67 -1.19
CA SER A 254 4.96 7.60 -1.16
C SER A 254 5.16 6.71 0.07
N PHE A 255 4.18 5.89 0.39
CA PHE A 255 4.47 4.70 1.18
C PHE A 255 5.17 3.65 0.31
N SER A 256 5.96 2.80 0.95
CA SER A 256 6.43 1.54 0.38
C SER A 256 6.09 0.40 1.33
N GLY A 257 5.86 -0.79 0.79
CA GLY A 257 5.47 -1.91 1.63
C GLY A 257 5.43 -3.25 0.91
N ASN A 258 4.95 -4.23 1.67
CA ASN A 258 4.94 -5.64 1.30
C ASN A 258 3.57 -6.23 1.56
N LYS A 259 3.17 -7.19 0.70
CA LYS A 259 2.07 -8.11 1.00
C LYS A 259 2.66 -9.39 1.57
N LEU A 260 2.03 -9.88 2.62
CA LEU A 260 2.52 -10.96 3.45
C LEU A 260 1.48 -12.09 3.51
N VAL A 261 1.93 -13.33 3.65
CA VAL A 261 1.08 -14.51 3.87
C VAL A 261 1.25 -14.99 5.31
N GLY A 262 0.15 -15.01 6.05
CA GLY A 262 0.08 -15.52 7.41
C GLY A 262 -0.53 -16.92 7.49
N VAL A 263 -0.15 -17.65 8.52
CA VAL A 263 -0.70 -18.96 8.89
C VAL A 263 -1.44 -18.82 10.20
N LYS A 264 -2.74 -19.09 10.20
CA LYS A 264 -3.57 -19.14 11.42
C LYS A 264 -3.09 -20.25 12.37
N PRO A 265 -3.02 -20.02 13.69
CA PRO A 265 -2.73 -21.07 14.67
C PRO A 265 -3.71 -22.23 14.55
N GLN A 266 -3.18 -23.44 14.61
CA GLN A 266 -3.95 -24.70 14.55
C GLN A 266 -3.73 -25.51 15.82
N THR A 267 -4.74 -26.29 16.22
CA THR A 267 -4.61 -27.26 17.32
C THR A 267 -3.88 -28.53 16.87
N ASP A 268 -3.95 -28.87 15.57
CA ASP A 268 -3.24 -30.02 14.98
C ASP A 268 -1.85 -29.58 14.50
N PRO A 269 -0.75 -30.13 15.08
CA PRO A 269 0.61 -29.82 14.67
C PRO A 269 0.94 -30.28 13.24
N VAL A 270 0.28 -31.34 12.74
CA VAL A 270 0.48 -31.81 11.37
C VAL A 270 -0.13 -30.80 10.40
N LYS A 271 -1.34 -30.33 10.66
CA LYS A 271 -1.99 -29.28 9.87
C LYS A 271 -1.14 -27.99 9.89
N THR A 272 -0.62 -27.58 11.05
CA THR A 272 0.29 -26.43 11.15
C THR A 272 1.50 -26.58 10.24
N ALA A 273 2.18 -27.73 10.28
CA ALA A 273 3.38 -27.99 9.47
C ALA A 273 3.07 -27.97 7.97
N VAL A 274 1.93 -28.54 7.55
CA VAL A 274 1.49 -28.53 6.14
C VAL A 274 1.19 -27.10 5.68
N LEU A 275 0.48 -26.29 6.49
CA LEU A 275 0.15 -24.91 6.16
C LEU A 275 1.40 -24.03 6.07
N GLN A 276 2.36 -24.18 6.98
CA GLN A 276 3.64 -23.46 6.90
C GLN A 276 4.43 -23.84 5.65
N LYS A 277 4.43 -25.13 5.29
CA LYS A 277 5.09 -25.61 4.07
C LYS A 277 4.40 -25.10 2.82
N LEU A 278 3.06 -25.04 2.81
CA LEU A 278 2.28 -24.44 1.73
C LEU A 278 2.52 -22.94 1.62
N ALA A 279 2.55 -22.21 2.73
CA ALA A 279 2.83 -20.77 2.72
C ALA A 279 4.21 -20.46 2.13
N LEU A 280 5.24 -21.20 2.52
CA LEU A 280 6.58 -21.09 1.95
C LEU A 280 6.60 -21.40 0.44
N TYR A 281 5.86 -22.43 0.01
CA TYR A 281 5.72 -22.76 -1.40
C TYR A 281 5.03 -21.67 -2.20
N LEU A 282 3.89 -21.17 -1.71
CA LEU A 282 3.13 -20.12 -2.38
C LEU A 282 3.90 -18.78 -2.48
N THR A 283 4.93 -18.61 -1.67
CA THR A 283 5.79 -17.42 -1.66
C THR A 283 7.20 -17.68 -2.23
N ASN A 284 7.43 -18.82 -2.86
CA ASN A 284 8.70 -19.13 -3.52
C ASN A 284 8.88 -18.37 -4.85
N GLU A 285 10.07 -18.44 -5.42
CA GLU A 285 10.42 -17.80 -6.70
C GLU A 285 9.43 -18.13 -7.82
N LYS A 286 9.14 -19.42 -8.04
CA LYS A 286 8.22 -19.91 -9.09
C LYS A 286 6.84 -19.29 -8.96
N CYS A 287 6.29 -19.28 -7.75
CA CYS A 287 4.95 -18.75 -7.49
C CYS A 287 4.88 -17.23 -7.58
N GLN A 288 5.91 -16.51 -7.15
CA GLN A 288 5.99 -15.07 -7.27
C GLN A 288 6.14 -14.63 -8.74
N LEU A 289 6.97 -15.30 -9.54
CA LEU A 289 7.08 -15.05 -10.97
C LEU A 289 5.77 -15.31 -11.72
N ALA A 290 5.04 -16.36 -11.35
CA ALA A 290 3.73 -16.64 -11.95
C ALA A 290 2.69 -15.55 -11.61
N ARG A 291 2.73 -14.97 -10.41
CA ARG A 291 1.88 -13.81 -10.05
C ARG A 291 2.28 -12.56 -10.81
N PHE A 292 3.57 -12.32 -10.97
CA PHE A 292 4.05 -11.22 -11.81
C PHE A 292 3.51 -11.37 -13.25
N ASP A 293 3.61 -12.55 -13.86
CA ASP A 293 3.09 -12.79 -15.20
C ASP A 293 1.57 -12.59 -15.31
N ALA A 294 0.82 -13.01 -14.29
CA ALA A 294 -0.64 -12.97 -14.31
C ALA A 294 -1.22 -11.59 -14.00
N VAL A 295 -0.63 -10.87 -13.03
CA VAL A 295 -1.22 -9.64 -12.47
C VAL A 295 -0.23 -8.49 -12.24
N GLY A 296 1.05 -8.65 -12.61
CA GLY A 296 2.07 -7.61 -12.52
C GLY A 296 2.61 -7.37 -11.11
N TRP A 297 2.34 -8.24 -10.14
CA TRP A 297 2.82 -8.04 -8.76
C TRP A 297 4.33 -8.21 -8.64
N GLY A 298 4.98 -7.19 -8.05
CA GLY A 298 6.43 -7.16 -7.86
C GLY A 298 6.88 -8.15 -6.78
N PRO A 299 7.81 -9.07 -7.12
CA PRO A 299 8.25 -10.09 -6.19
C PRO A 299 9.10 -9.56 -5.04
N SER A 300 9.01 -10.18 -3.86
CA SER A 300 9.94 -10.02 -2.74
C SER A 300 11.15 -10.97 -2.82
N ASN A 301 11.03 -12.05 -3.58
CA ASN A 301 12.09 -13.03 -3.77
C ASN A 301 13.22 -12.46 -4.63
N LYS A 302 14.46 -12.50 -4.12
CA LYS A 302 15.66 -11.92 -4.77
C LYS A 302 15.93 -12.51 -6.16
N ALA A 303 15.76 -13.82 -6.34
CA ALA A 303 15.98 -14.46 -7.63
C ALA A 303 14.89 -14.05 -8.63
N ALA A 304 13.65 -13.96 -8.19
CA ALA A 304 12.56 -13.46 -9.01
C ALA A 304 12.76 -12.01 -9.44
N GLN A 305 13.22 -11.13 -8.55
CA GLN A 305 13.54 -9.73 -8.85
C GLN A 305 14.63 -9.60 -9.93
N GLN A 306 15.59 -10.53 -9.95
CA GLN A 306 16.70 -10.53 -10.91
C GLN A 306 16.33 -11.16 -12.27
N SER A 307 15.14 -11.75 -12.42
CA SER A 307 14.70 -12.26 -13.71
C SER A 307 14.57 -11.13 -14.74
N GLU A 308 14.96 -11.39 -16.01
CA GLU A 308 14.93 -10.38 -17.07
C GLU A 308 13.56 -9.71 -17.21
N LYS A 309 12.48 -10.49 -17.13
CA LYS A 309 11.11 -9.98 -17.28
C LYS A 309 10.68 -9.05 -16.15
N VAL A 310 11.14 -9.27 -14.91
CA VAL A 310 10.85 -8.40 -13.77
C VAL A 310 11.75 -7.16 -13.83
N ALA A 311 13.05 -7.35 -14.08
CA ALA A 311 14.01 -6.26 -14.13
C ALA A 311 13.77 -5.27 -15.29
N SER A 312 13.09 -5.69 -16.36
CA SER A 312 12.76 -4.84 -17.51
C SER A 312 11.33 -4.28 -17.50
N ASP A 313 10.52 -4.60 -16.48
CA ASP A 313 9.14 -4.08 -16.42
C ASP A 313 9.13 -2.57 -16.08
N PRO A 314 8.49 -1.72 -16.92
CA PRO A 314 8.51 -0.27 -16.73
C PRO A 314 7.79 0.18 -15.45
N ALA A 315 6.76 -0.52 -14.99
CA ALA A 315 6.05 -0.19 -13.77
C ALA A 315 6.91 -0.47 -12.53
N LEU A 316 7.63 -1.61 -12.52
CA LEU A 316 8.56 -1.93 -11.44
C LEU A 316 9.80 -1.04 -11.47
N ALA A 317 10.26 -0.59 -12.65
CA ALA A 317 11.32 0.40 -12.76
C ALA A 317 10.87 1.76 -12.18
N ALA A 318 9.66 2.21 -12.47
CA ALA A 318 9.07 3.42 -11.89
C ALA A 318 8.93 3.32 -10.37
N LEU A 319 8.43 2.19 -9.86
CA LEU A 319 8.32 1.94 -8.43
C LEU A 319 9.71 1.92 -7.75
N ALA A 320 10.72 1.34 -8.40
CA ALA A 320 12.09 1.34 -7.90
C ALA A 320 12.69 2.76 -7.85
N ALA A 321 12.42 3.60 -8.86
CA ALA A 321 12.81 5.01 -8.84
C ALA A 321 12.12 5.76 -7.69
N GLN A 322 10.79 5.55 -7.51
CA GLN A 322 10.01 6.13 -6.43
C GLN A 322 10.50 5.70 -5.04
N SER A 323 11.15 4.55 -4.91
CA SER A 323 11.65 4.05 -3.63
C SER A 323 12.67 4.98 -2.94
N ALA A 324 13.35 5.83 -3.72
CA ALA A 324 14.26 6.86 -3.18
C ALA A 324 13.53 7.94 -2.35
N TYR A 325 12.22 8.09 -2.58
CA TYR A 325 11.34 9.07 -1.94
C TYR A 325 10.23 8.40 -1.10
N ALA A 326 10.32 7.09 -0.94
CA ALA A 326 9.32 6.33 -0.22
C ALA A 326 9.63 6.22 1.26
N THR A 327 8.56 6.28 2.07
CA THR A 327 8.60 5.99 3.50
C THR A 327 8.08 4.57 3.71
N PRO A 328 8.85 3.67 4.34
CA PRO A 328 8.34 2.34 4.69
C PRO A 328 7.08 2.46 5.54
N GLN A 329 6.01 1.79 5.10
CA GLN A 329 4.76 1.76 5.85
C GLN A 329 4.96 0.95 7.13
N GLY A 330 5.13 1.66 8.26
CA GLY A 330 5.26 1.07 9.59
C GLY A 330 3.93 0.58 10.14
N GLN A 331 3.93 0.24 11.43
CA GLN A 331 2.69 -0.02 12.15
C GLN A 331 1.99 1.31 12.44
N ILE A 332 0.72 1.42 12.06
CA ILE A 332 -0.08 2.66 12.15
C ILE A 332 -1.40 2.32 12.82
N ASP A 333 -1.87 3.18 13.74
CA ASP A 333 -3.20 3.04 14.33
C ASP A 333 -4.28 3.15 13.25
N GLY A 334 -5.23 2.21 13.23
CA GLY A 334 -6.27 2.16 12.20
C GLY A 334 -7.11 3.44 12.09
N SER A 335 -7.29 4.16 13.20
CA SER A 335 -8.04 5.42 13.22
C SER A 335 -7.31 6.57 12.52
N TRP A 336 -5.99 6.49 12.37
CA TRP A 336 -5.20 7.51 11.68
C TRP A 336 -5.64 7.69 10.22
N TRP A 337 -5.98 6.61 9.55
CA TRP A 337 -6.39 6.64 8.14
C TRP A 337 -7.61 7.54 7.90
N ASP A 338 -8.57 7.55 8.85
CA ASP A 338 -9.75 8.42 8.77
C ASP A 338 -9.43 9.86 9.16
N ILE A 339 -8.57 10.06 10.15
CA ILE A 339 -8.17 11.38 10.60
C ILE A 339 -7.34 12.09 9.51
N ALA A 340 -6.39 11.40 8.90
CA ALA A 340 -5.43 11.98 7.97
C ALA A 340 -6.02 12.29 6.58
N LYS A 341 -7.20 11.79 6.21
CA LYS A 341 -7.81 12.13 4.92
C LYS A 341 -8.52 13.49 4.91
N VAL A 342 -8.97 14.00 6.07
CA VAL A 342 -9.87 15.17 6.11
C VAL A 342 -9.17 16.50 5.83
N TYR A 343 -7.87 16.63 6.05
CA TYR A 343 -7.16 17.90 5.79
C TYR A 343 -7.08 18.26 4.30
N ALA A 344 -7.20 17.30 3.38
CA ALA A 344 -7.22 17.56 1.94
C ALA A 344 -8.44 18.40 1.54
N THR A 345 -9.62 18.07 2.05
CA THR A 345 -10.84 18.87 1.81
C THR A 345 -10.69 20.28 2.37
N ALA A 346 -10.16 20.41 3.59
CA ALA A 346 -9.91 21.71 4.19
C ALA A 346 -8.86 22.53 3.39
N ALA A 347 -7.81 21.88 2.88
CA ALA A 347 -6.82 22.53 2.03
C ALA A 347 -7.41 23.03 0.71
N LYS A 348 -8.33 22.29 0.10
CA LYS A 348 -9.02 22.66 -1.13
C LYS A 348 -9.80 23.96 -0.96
N GLU A 349 -10.49 24.11 0.16
CA GLU A 349 -11.34 25.25 0.48
C GLU A 349 -10.57 26.45 1.00
N ALA A 350 -9.42 26.25 1.66
CA ALA A 350 -8.62 27.32 2.28
C ALA A 350 -8.21 28.39 1.26
N THR A 351 -8.28 29.67 1.66
CA THR A 351 -7.89 30.81 0.85
C THR A 351 -6.66 31.52 1.38
N THR A 352 -6.29 31.25 2.64
CA THR A 352 -5.13 31.84 3.33
C THR A 352 -4.26 30.75 3.98
N ASP A 353 -3.01 31.10 4.32
CA ASP A 353 -2.10 30.23 5.05
C ASP A 353 -2.59 29.95 6.47
N GLU A 354 -3.29 30.89 7.09
CA GLU A 354 -3.90 30.75 8.41
C GLU A 354 -4.98 29.66 8.40
N GLU A 355 -5.77 29.55 7.33
CA GLU A 355 -6.76 28.49 7.18
C GLU A 355 -6.11 27.13 6.97
N LEU A 356 -4.99 27.04 6.25
CA LEU A 356 -4.19 25.81 6.14
C LEU A 356 -3.61 25.39 7.49
N LYS A 357 -3.08 26.33 8.28
CA LYS A 357 -2.59 26.08 9.64
C LYS A 357 -3.71 25.56 10.55
N ALA A 358 -4.89 26.19 10.49
CA ALA A 358 -6.05 25.74 11.27
C ALA A 358 -6.48 24.29 10.93
N ALA A 359 -6.38 23.90 9.67
CA ALA A 359 -6.64 22.51 9.26
C ALA A 359 -5.64 21.53 9.89
N LEU A 360 -4.35 21.89 9.92
CA LEU A 360 -3.30 21.08 10.55
C LEU A 360 -3.41 21.05 12.08
N GLU A 361 -3.80 22.13 12.72
CA GLU A 361 -4.09 22.18 14.17
C GLU A 361 -5.28 21.27 14.53
N SER A 362 -6.30 21.22 13.69
CA SER A 362 -7.44 20.32 13.85
C SER A 362 -7.03 18.86 13.70
N TYR A 363 -6.21 18.55 12.69
CA TYR A 363 -5.60 17.23 12.51
C TYR A 363 -4.79 16.81 13.74
N GLU A 364 -3.86 17.64 14.20
CA GLU A 364 -3.03 17.35 15.38
C GLU A 364 -3.88 17.11 16.64
N THR A 365 -4.93 17.91 16.82
CA THR A 365 -5.87 17.75 17.94
C THR A 365 -6.55 16.37 17.89
N SER A 366 -6.94 15.93 16.72
CA SER A 366 -7.56 14.61 16.51
C SER A 366 -6.58 13.47 16.78
N ILE A 367 -5.32 13.59 16.33
CA ILE A 367 -4.26 12.62 16.61
C ILE A 367 -3.98 12.51 18.11
N LYS A 368 -3.83 13.65 18.80
CA LYS A 368 -3.63 13.67 20.27
C LYS A 368 -4.83 13.05 21.00
N GLY A 369 -6.03 13.22 20.47
CA GLY A 369 -7.26 12.63 21.01
C GLY A 369 -7.21 11.11 21.07
N LEU A 370 -6.54 10.44 20.13
CA LEU A 370 -6.43 8.98 20.11
C LEU A 370 -5.76 8.41 21.37
N PHE A 371 -4.80 9.12 21.94
CA PHE A 371 -4.08 8.66 23.15
C PHE A 371 -4.84 8.94 24.46
N SER A 372 -5.94 9.71 24.41
CA SER A 372 -6.85 9.91 25.52
C SER A 372 -8.02 8.91 25.56
N MET A 373 -8.21 8.12 24.50
CA MET A 373 -9.23 7.07 24.39
C MET A 373 -8.75 5.76 25.01
N SER A 374 -9.68 5.00 25.60
CA SER A 374 -9.41 3.60 25.96
C SER A 374 -9.23 2.73 24.71
N ALA A 375 -8.61 1.55 24.87
CA ALA A 375 -8.45 0.60 23.77
C ALA A 375 -9.81 0.18 23.16
N GLU A 376 -10.85 -0.02 23.99
CA GLU A 376 -12.21 -0.36 23.57
C GLU A 376 -12.86 0.76 22.75
N GLU A 377 -12.67 2.02 23.15
CA GLU A 377 -13.20 3.19 22.41
C GLU A 377 -12.52 3.34 21.04
N ARG A 378 -11.20 3.10 20.96
CA ARG A 378 -10.47 3.12 19.69
C ARG A 378 -10.91 2.01 18.74
N GLU A 379 -11.10 0.80 19.24
CA GLU A 379 -11.57 -0.32 18.45
C GLU A 379 -13.00 -0.08 17.91
N ALA A 380 -13.88 0.45 18.74
CA ALA A 380 -15.23 0.83 18.34
C ALA A 380 -15.24 1.94 17.27
N PHE A 381 -14.32 2.92 17.36
CA PHE A 381 -14.17 3.98 16.36
C PHE A 381 -13.72 3.44 15.01
N THR A 382 -12.77 2.50 15.01
CA THR A 382 -12.25 1.86 13.79
C THR A 382 -13.33 1.04 13.09
N VAL A 383 -14.19 0.32 13.85
CA VAL A 383 -15.32 -0.46 13.30
C VAL A 383 -16.39 0.46 12.67
N ILE A 384 -16.70 1.59 13.32
CA ILE A 384 -17.68 2.56 12.79
C ILE A 384 -17.13 3.22 11.52
N GLY A 385 -15.85 3.54 11.46
CA GLY A 385 -15.18 4.10 10.27
C GLY A 385 -15.25 3.13 9.07
N SER A 386 -15.06 1.83 9.30
CA SER A 386 -15.13 0.81 8.25
C SER A 386 -16.56 0.57 7.70
N ILE A 387 -17.59 0.80 8.51
CA ILE A 387 -19.01 0.66 8.10
C ILE A 387 -19.48 1.84 7.25
N ASN A 388 -18.89 3.03 7.43
CA ASN A 388 -19.26 4.25 6.70
C ASN A 388 -18.38 4.52 5.47
N GLY A 389 -17.39 3.68 5.19
CA GLY A 389 -16.47 3.77 4.05
C GLY A 389 -16.90 2.99 2.80
N ASP A 390 -18.07 2.39 2.77
CA ASP A 390 -18.62 1.69 1.63
C ASP A 390 -19.41 2.64 0.74
N GLY A 391 -18.81 3.06 -0.36
CA GLY A 391 -19.45 3.74 -1.47
C GLY A 391 -18.77 3.39 -2.77
#